data_41c0c90b69f1634a948213b43987a225
#
_entry.id   41c0c90b69f1634a948213b43987a225
#
_cell.length_a   1.000
_cell.length_b   1.000
_cell.length_c   1.000
_cell.angle_alpha   90.00
_cell.angle_beta   90.00
_cell.angle_gamma   90.00
#
_symmetry.space_group_name_H-M   'P 1'
#
loop_
_entity.id
_entity.type
_entity.pdbx_description
1 polymer ?
#
loop_
_entity_poly.entity_id
_entity_poly.type
_entity_poly.pdbx_seq_one_letter_code
_entity_poly.pdbx_strand_id
1 'polypeptide(L)'
;MPRRLASLLLAALYPALALAGDGSLDIGGLEGVYRKRMPNGDSAGAKYTTTDVLKLVRLDRGAAYFDIALNFFNGHTCELSGIARAEGGALVYRGATGVGDEICELSIKPARGRIGFADKGQRCRSTCGARGGYDGAWFSIARRQRLSARERRKILAEASDEIEAHRAGGATKPGN
;
A
#
# COMPACT_ATOMS: atom_id res chain seq x y z
N MET A 1 71.08 17.43 -27.38
CA MET A 1 70.34 17.55 -26.14
C MET A 1 68.83 17.68 -26.47
N PRO A 2 67.99 16.66 -26.32
CA PRO A 2 66.57 16.77 -26.61
C PRO A 2 65.78 17.16 -25.36
N ARG A 3 64.97 18.22 -25.47
CA ARG A 3 64.03 18.68 -24.47
C ARG A 3 62.80 17.75 -24.45
N ARG A 4 62.55 17.11 -23.30
CA ARG A 4 61.32 16.32 -23.02
C ARG A 4 60.20 17.30 -22.63
N LEU A 5 59.15 17.40 -23.45
CA LEU A 5 57.90 18.01 -23.14
C LEU A 5 57.06 17.03 -22.26
N ALA A 6 56.81 17.40 -21.03
CA ALA A 6 55.90 16.71 -20.15
C ALA A 6 54.47 17.23 -20.39
N SER A 7 53.60 16.38 -20.96
CA SER A 7 52.19 16.66 -21.11
C SER A 7 51.45 16.35 -19.81
N LEU A 8 50.96 17.38 -19.13
CA LEU A 8 50.07 17.27 -17.98
C LEU A 8 48.64 17.00 -18.48
N LEU A 9 48.18 15.80 -18.26
CA LEU A 9 46.75 15.42 -18.43
C LEU A 9 45.97 15.89 -17.21
N LEU A 10 45.20 16.96 -17.34
CA LEU A 10 44.18 17.39 -16.37
C LEU A 10 42.98 16.44 -16.50
N ALA A 11 42.83 15.53 -15.57
CA ALA A 11 41.62 14.72 -15.41
C ALA A 11 40.53 15.61 -14.76
N ALA A 12 39.55 16.02 -15.54
CA ALA A 12 38.38 16.71 -15.06
C ALA A 12 37.46 15.72 -14.33
N LEU A 13 37.44 15.76 -12.98
CA LEU A 13 36.42 15.10 -12.17
C LEU A 13 35.08 15.84 -12.36
N TYR A 14 34.20 15.29 -13.17
CA TYR A 14 32.80 15.71 -13.17
C TYR A 14 32.09 15.05 -11.98
N PRO A 15 31.54 15.80 -11.00
CA PRO A 15 30.67 15.21 -10.01
C PRO A 15 29.38 14.77 -10.72
N ALA A 16 29.12 13.47 -10.76
CA ALA A 16 27.82 12.95 -11.15
C ALA A 16 26.79 13.42 -10.11
N LEU A 17 26.04 14.48 -10.44
CA LEU A 17 24.82 14.80 -9.71
C LEU A 17 23.86 13.62 -9.90
N ALA A 18 23.82 12.72 -8.93
CA ALA A 18 22.74 11.76 -8.80
C ALA A 18 21.47 12.58 -8.56
N LEU A 19 20.65 12.74 -9.58
CA LEU A 19 19.27 13.19 -9.44
C LEU A 19 18.58 12.10 -8.60
N ALA A 20 18.54 12.32 -7.27
CA ALA A 20 17.63 11.62 -6.40
C ALA A 20 16.22 11.95 -6.90
N GLY A 21 15.68 11.10 -7.77
CA GLY A 21 14.30 11.18 -8.18
C GLY A 21 13.46 11.19 -6.92
N ASP A 22 12.74 12.27 -6.70
CA ASP A 22 11.74 12.38 -5.66
C ASP A 22 10.70 11.28 -5.96
N GLY A 23 10.86 10.14 -5.30
CA GLY A 23 10.06 8.93 -5.51
C GLY A 23 8.65 9.09 -4.94
N SER A 24 7.98 10.19 -5.31
CA SER A 24 6.60 10.40 -4.93
C SER A 24 5.75 9.28 -5.52
N LEU A 25 5.00 8.60 -4.67
CA LEU A 25 4.10 7.52 -5.08
C LEU A 25 2.97 8.08 -5.94
N ASP A 26 2.81 7.59 -7.18
CA ASP A 26 1.64 7.92 -8.01
C ASP A 26 0.39 7.17 -7.50
N ILE A 27 -0.25 7.74 -6.48
CA ILE A 27 -1.48 7.20 -5.90
C ILE A 27 -2.61 7.18 -6.95
N GLY A 28 -2.67 8.18 -7.84
CA GLY A 28 -3.68 8.24 -8.90
C GLY A 28 -3.55 7.07 -9.88
N GLY A 29 -2.34 6.70 -10.21
CA GLY A 29 -2.04 5.52 -11.02
C GLY A 29 -2.41 4.19 -10.36
N LEU A 30 -2.57 4.17 -9.04
CA LEU A 30 -2.97 2.99 -8.28
C LEU A 30 -4.46 2.96 -7.93
N GLU A 31 -5.20 4.06 -8.08
CA GLU A 31 -6.63 4.10 -7.76
C GLU A 31 -7.42 3.06 -8.56
N GLY A 32 -8.21 2.21 -7.87
CA GLY A 32 -9.01 1.19 -8.52
C GLY A 32 -9.40 0.03 -7.60
N VAL A 33 -10.04 -0.97 -8.19
CA VAL A 33 -10.38 -2.24 -7.54
C VAL A 33 -9.53 -3.35 -8.14
N TYR A 34 -8.93 -4.13 -7.28
CA TYR A 34 -8.11 -5.29 -7.62
C TYR A 34 -8.76 -6.55 -7.10
N ARG A 35 -8.90 -7.56 -7.94
CA ARG A 35 -9.47 -8.85 -7.58
C ARG A 35 -8.54 -9.99 -7.94
N LYS A 36 -8.42 -10.95 -7.04
CA LYS A 36 -7.61 -12.14 -7.24
C LYS A 36 -8.41 -13.37 -6.84
N ARG A 37 -8.82 -14.17 -7.82
CA ARG A 37 -9.49 -15.44 -7.58
C ARG A 37 -8.45 -16.50 -7.16
N MET A 38 -8.80 -17.25 -6.15
CA MET A 38 -7.95 -18.31 -5.59
C MET A 38 -8.76 -19.57 -5.32
N PRO A 39 -8.21 -20.77 -5.61
CA PRO A 39 -8.75 -22.00 -5.10
C PRO A 39 -8.65 -21.99 -3.57
N ASN A 40 -9.67 -22.48 -2.90
CA ASN A 40 -9.74 -22.56 -1.44
C ASN A 40 -10.38 -23.89 -1.04
N GLY A 41 -10.52 -24.13 0.25
CA GLY A 41 -11.13 -25.33 0.79
C GLY A 41 -11.37 -25.21 2.28
N ASP A 42 -11.97 -26.23 2.86
CA ASP A 42 -12.23 -26.34 4.29
C ASP A 42 -11.68 -27.64 4.91
N SER A 43 -11.79 -27.75 6.20
CA SER A 43 -11.36 -28.94 6.95
C SER A 43 -12.23 -30.19 6.71
N ALA A 44 -13.42 -30.02 6.13
CA ALA A 44 -14.28 -31.14 5.73
C ALA A 44 -13.94 -31.68 4.32
N GLY A 45 -12.96 -31.05 3.63
CA GLY A 45 -12.50 -31.46 2.32
C GLY A 45 -13.23 -30.80 1.15
N ALA A 46 -14.16 -29.88 1.39
CA ALA A 46 -14.82 -29.13 0.34
C ALA A 46 -13.84 -28.20 -0.37
N LYS A 47 -13.93 -28.13 -1.71
CA LYS A 47 -13.14 -27.24 -2.54
C LYS A 47 -14.04 -26.17 -3.14
N TYR A 48 -13.63 -24.92 -3.02
CA TYR A 48 -14.36 -23.78 -3.57
C TYR A 48 -13.40 -22.70 -4.06
N THR A 49 -13.92 -21.64 -4.65
CA THR A 49 -13.13 -20.50 -5.11
C THR A 49 -13.52 -19.27 -4.31
N THR A 50 -12.54 -18.56 -3.80
CA THR A 50 -12.70 -17.25 -3.16
C THR A 50 -12.13 -16.14 -4.02
N THR A 51 -12.44 -14.91 -3.67
CA THR A 51 -11.89 -13.73 -4.36
C THR A 51 -11.36 -12.76 -3.32
N ASP A 52 -10.04 -12.57 -3.31
CA ASP A 52 -9.41 -11.48 -2.58
C ASP A 52 -9.71 -10.16 -3.27
N VAL A 53 -9.91 -9.11 -2.50
CA VAL A 53 -10.23 -7.77 -2.99
C VAL A 53 -9.36 -6.73 -2.31
N LEU A 54 -8.85 -5.79 -3.10
CA LEU A 54 -8.27 -4.55 -2.63
C LEU A 54 -8.95 -3.39 -3.36
N LYS A 55 -9.46 -2.42 -2.61
CA LYS A 55 -9.93 -1.14 -3.16
C LYS A 55 -8.93 -0.07 -2.73
N LEU A 56 -8.55 0.80 -3.66
CA LEU A 56 -7.74 1.99 -3.40
C LEU A 56 -8.44 3.19 -4.00
N VAL A 57 -8.68 4.22 -3.18
CA VAL A 57 -9.31 5.47 -3.61
C VAL A 57 -8.43 6.63 -3.16
N ARG A 58 -7.89 7.39 -4.11
CA ARG A 58 -7.09 8.57 -3.80
C ARG A 58 -7.95 9.63 -3.12
N LEU A 59 -7.52 10.12 -1.98
CA LEU A 59 -8.13 11.25 -1.27
C LEU A 59 -7.48 12.57 -1.69
N ASP A 60 -6.14 12.61 -1.68
CA ASP A 60 -5.33 13.74 -2.11
C ASP A 60 -3.98 13.27 -2.69
N ARG A 61 -2.96 14.16 -2.73
CA ARG A 61 -1.64 13.82 -3.26
C ARG A 61 -0.83 12.88 -2.35
N GLY A 62 -1.11 12.87 -1.07
CA GLY A 62 -0.36 12.14 -0.05
C GLY A 62 -1.15 11.05 0.66
N ALA A 63 -2.44 10.85 0.36
CA ALA A 63 -3.29 9.89 1.07
C ALA A 63 -4.27 9.15 0.16
N ALA A 64 -4.55 7.91 0.54
CA ALA A 64 -5.59 7.09 -0.07
C ALA A 64 -6.40 6.35 1.01
N TYR A 65 -7.70 6.24 0.78
CA TYR A 65 -8.50 5.23 1.45
C TYR A 65 -8.20 3.86 0.83
N PHE A 66 -8.08 2.85 1.65
CA PHE A 66 -7.99 1.46 1.22
C PHE A 66 -9.00 0.59 1.96
N ASP A 67 -9.43 -0.47 1.30
CA ASP A 67 -10.25 -1.53 1.85
C ASP A 67 -9.74 -2.85 1.28
N ILE A 68 -9.27 -3.75 2.14
CA ILE A 68 -8.69 -5.04 1.78
C ILE A 68 -9.46 -6.16 2.46
N ALA A 69 -9.84 -7.17 1.66
CA ALA A 69 -10.42 -8.42 2.10
C ALA A 69 -9.64 -9.58 1.48
N LEU A 70 -8.99 -10.39 2.31
CA LEU A 70 -8.27 -11.59 1.92
C LEU A 70 -8.95 -12.82 2.48
N ASN A 71 -8.94 -13.90 1.71
CA ASN A 71 -9.58 -15.16 2.07
C ASN A 71 -8.53 -16.26 2.22
N PHE A 72 -8.66 -17.06 3.26
CA PHE A 72 -7.76 -18.14 3.59
C PHE A 72 -8.51 -19.47 3.76
N PHE A 73 -7.75 -20.54 3.90
CA PHE A 73 -8.29 -21.87 4.12
C PHE A 73 -9.28 -21.92 5.30
N ASN A 74 -10.33 -22.71 5.15
CA ASN A 74 -11.37 -22.94 6.17
C ASN A 74 -12.15 -21.68 6.57
N GLY A 75 -12.41 -20.78 5.61
CA GLY A 75 -13.22 -19.58 5.82
C GLY A 75 -12.58 -18.48 6.67
N HIS A 76 -11.28 -18.58 6.99
CA HIS A 76 -10.59 -17.49 7.64
C HIS A 76 -10.44 -16.31 6.69
N THR A 77 -10.63 -15.08 7.19
CA THR A 77 -10.46 -13.84 6.44
C THR A 77 -9.48 -12.89 7.13
N CYS A 78 -8.93 -11.96 6.39
CA CYS A 78 -8.35 -10.74 6.91
C CYS A 78 -9.08 -9.56 6.28
N GLU A 79 -9.60 -8.67 7.10
CA GLU A 79 -10.32 -7.49 6.64
C GLU A 79 -9.77 -6.26 7.36
N LEU A 80 -9.39 -5.25 6.59
CA LEU A 80 -8.88 -4.00 7.12
C LEU A 80 -9.17 -2.88 6.14
N SER A 81 -9.73 -1.79 6.66
CA SER A 81 -9.90 -0.56 5.91
C SER A 81 -9.28 0.62 6.66
N GLY A 82 -9.09 1.72 5.97
CA GLY A 82 -8.59 2.93 6.59
C GLY A 82 -7.90 3.87 5.60
N ILE A 83 -7.24 4.88 6.16
CA ILE A 83 -6.52 5.87 5.37
C ILE A 83 -5.02 5.65 5.53
N ALA A 84 -4.36 5.35 4.40
CA ALA A 84 -2.92 5.20 4.32
C ALA A 84 -2.26 6.44 3.71
N ARG A 85 -1.10 6.83 4.23
CA ARG A 85 -0.31 7.99 3.75
C ARG A 85 0.87 7.53 2.91
N ALA A 86 1.23 8.34 1.92
CA ALA A 86 2.39 8.07 1.07
C ALA A 86 3.68 8.33 1.86
N GLU A 87 4.49 7.29 2.05
CA GLU A 87 5.76 7.31 2.74
C GLU A 87 6.74 6.36 2.04
N GLY A 88 7.93 6.83 1.67
CA GLY A 88 9.00 5.98 1.15
C GLY A 88 8.61 5.12 -0.06
N GLY A 89 7.74 5.61 -0.95
CA GLY A 89 7.26 4.86 -2.12
C GLY A 89 6.20 3.80 -1.83
N ALA A 90 5.58 3.84 -0.64
CA ALA A 90 4.46 2.99 -0.24
C ALA A 90 3.31 3.85 0.30
N LEU A 91 2.12 3.27 0.42
CA LEU A 91 1.05 3.76 1.28
C LEU A 91 1.18 3.06 2.63
N VAL A 92 1.31 3.81 3.71
CA VAL A 92 1.46 3.29 5.06
C VAL A 92 0.23 3.64 5.89
N TYR A 93 -0.45 2.63 6.37
CA TYR A 93 -1.54 2.73 7.34
C TYR A 93 -1.00 2.57 8.75
N ARG A 94 -1.47 3.41 9.68
CA ARG A 94 -1.27 3.25 11.11
C ARG A 94 -2.58 3.52 11.82
N GLY A 95 -3.11 2.52 12.48
CA GLY A 95 -4.39 2.63 13.18
C GLY A 95 -4.59 1.55 14.22
N ALA A 96 -5.50 1.81 15.14
CA ALA A 96 -5.93 0.81 16.12
C ALA A 96 -6.73 -0.31 15.40
N THR A 97 -6.54 -1.54 15.83
CA THR A 97 -7.29 -2.68 15.28
C THR A 97 -8.53 -3.04 16.12
N GLY A 98 -8.80 -2.25 17.17
CA GLY A 98 -9.89 -2.53 18.11
C GLY A 98 -9.59 -3.63 19.13
N VAL A 99 -8.39 -4.20 19.10
CA VAL A 99 -7.94 -5.23 20.03
C VAL A 99 -6.67 -4.78 20.75
N GLY A 100 -6.79 -4.37 22.01
CA GLY A 100 -5.70 -3.83 22.82
C GLY A 100 -5.22 -2.45 22.34
N ASP A 101 -4.07 -2.01 22.87
CA ASP A 101 -3.44 -0.72 22.55
C ASP A 101 -2.46 -0.83 21.36
N GLU A 102 -2.43 -1.95 20.69
CA GLU A 102 -1.46 -2.21 19.62
C GLU A 102 -1.85 -1.47 18.33
N ILE A 103 -0.92 -0.69 17.80
CA ILE A 103 -1.09 0.00 16.52
C ILE A 103 -0.66 -0.91 15.38
N CYS A 104 -1.60 -1.24 14.51
CA CYS A 104 -1.32 -1.89 13.24
C CYS A 104 -0.55 -0.93 12.32
N GLU A 105 0.59 -1.36 11.80
CA GLU A 105 1.32 -0.65 10.75
C GLU A 105 1.39 -1.55 9.50
N LEU A 106 0.54 -1.24 8.51
CA LEU A 106 0.48 -1.96 7.24
C LEU A 106 1.03 -1.10 6.10
N SER A 107 2.04 -1.61 5.41
CA SER A 107 2.55 -0.99 4.17
C SER A 107 1.92 -1.65 2.95
N ILE A 108 1.41 -0.83 2.03
CA ILE A 108 0.85 -1.21 0.73
C ILE A 108 1.80 -0.69 -0.34
N LYS A 109 2.60 -1.57 -0.94
CA LYS A 109 3.74 -1.18 -1.78
C LYS A 109 3.60 -1.68 -3.22
N PRO A 110 3.56 -0.77 -4.21
CA PRO A 110 3.69 -1.16 -5.60
C PRO A 110 5.14 -1.53 -5.92
N ALA A 111 5.34 -2.71 -6.49
CA ALA A 111 6.65 -3.15 -6.97
C ALA A 111 6.49 -4.19 -8.07
N ARG A 112 7.28 -4.07 -9.13
CA ARG A 112 7.37 -5.08 -10.21
C ARG A 112 6.00 -5.50 -10.79
N GLY A 113 5.10 -4.53 -11.02
CA GLY A 113 3.76 -4.79 -11.58
C GLY A 113 2.75 -5.39 -10.60
N ARG A 114 3.06 -5.39 -9.30
CA ARG A 114 2.20 -5.90 -8.22
C ARG A 114 2.05 -4.85 -7.13
N ILE A 115 0.96 -4.95 -6.36
CA ILE A 115 0.80 -4.29 -5.06
C ILE A 115 0.94 -5.39 -4.02
N GLY A 116 1.97 -5.30 -3.18
CA GLY A 116 2.22 -6.20 -2.07
C GLY A 116 1.97 -5.53 -0.72
N PHE A 117 1.95 -6.32 0.33
CA PHE A 117 1.71 -5.88 1.70
C PHE A 117 2.87 -6.30 2.59
N ALA A 118 3.14 -5.47 3.59
CA ALA A 118 4.04 -5.81 4.70
C ALA A 118 3.40 -5.35 6.01
N ASP A 119 3.16 -6.31 6.90
CA ASP A 119 2.62 -6.11 8.24
C ASP A 119 3.78 -6.07 9.23
N LYS A 120 4.15 -4.87 9.65
CA LYS A 120 5.29 -4.67 10.54
C LYS A 120 5.06 -5.28 11.91
N GLY A 121 5.80 -6.34 12.19
CA GLY A 121 5.71 -7.06 13.46
C GLY A 121 4.40 -7.85 13.62
N GLN A 122 3.68 -8.11 12.53
CA GLN A 122 2.38 -8.81 12.51
C GLN A 122 1.30 -8.14 13.40
N ARG A 123 1.39 -6.83 13.60
CA ARG A 123 0.48 -6.08 14.47
C ARG A 123 -0.93 -5.93 13.91
N CYS A 124 -1.09 -6.11 12.59
CA CYS A 124 -2.41 -6.11 11.95
C CYS A 124 -3.12 -7.46 12.03
N ARG A 125 -2.47 -8.48 12.59
CA ARG A 125 -2.99 -9.86 12.62
C ARG A 125 -4.29 -10.01 13.41
N SER A 126 -4.58 -9.11 14.35
CA SER A 126 -5.85 -9.10 15.09
C SER A 126 -7.08 -8.87 14.20
N THR A 127 -6.90 -8.34 12.98
CA THR A 127 -7.95 -8.17 11.97
C THR A 127 -8.11 -9.42 11.09
N CYS A 128 -7.40 -10.50 11.41
CA CYS A 128 -7.38 -11.75 10.66
C CYS A 128 -7.91 -12.91 11.51
N GLY A 129 -8.53 -13.89 10.85
CA GLY A 129 -8.73 -15.19 11.45
C GLY A 129 -7.40 -15.93 11.68
N ALA A 130 -7.43 -17.02 12.45
CA ALA A 130 -6.26 -17.73 12.98
C ALA A 130 -5.19 -18.11 11.92
N ARG A 131 -5.58 -18.29 10.67
CA ARG A 131 -4.69 -18.66 9.55
C ARG A 131 -4.44 -17.52 8.56
N GLY A 132 -4.92 -16.33 8.85
CA GLY A 132 -4.80 -15.16 8.00
C GLY A 132 -3.52 -14.35 8.27
N GLY A 133 -3.14 -13.52 7.31
CA GLY A 133 -2.07 -12.55 7.42
C GLY A 133 -1.94 -11.73 6.14
N TYR A 134 -1.35 -10.54 6.23
CA TYR A 134 -1.16 -9.67 5.07
C TYR A 134 0.16 -9.92 4.35
N ASP A 135 1.18 -10.40 5.07
CA ASP A 135 2.50 -10.65 4.50
C ASP A 135 2.44 -11.67 3.38
N GLY A 136 3.09 -11.35 2.27
CA GLY A 136 3.11 -12.20 1.09
C GLY A 136 1.86 -12.14 0.21
N ALA A 137 0.78 -11.50 0.65
CA ALA A 137 -0.37 -11.23 -0.21
C ALA A 137 0.01 -10.19 -1.29
N TRP A 138 -0.61 -10.30 -2.47
CA TRP A 138 -0.35 -9.37 -3.56
C TRP A 138 -1.48 -9.34 -4.58
N PHE A 139 -1.61 -8.21 -5.29
CA PHE A 139 -2.51 -8.02 -6.42
C PHE A 139 -1.73 -7.59 -7.66
N SER A 140 -2.19 -7.98 -8.86
CA SER A 140 -1.59 -7.55 -10.13
C SER A 140 -2.08 -6.15 -10.49
N ILE A 141 -1.16 -5.21 -10.75
CA ILE A 141 -1.49 -3.86 -11.22
C ILE A 141 -2.14 -3.92 -12.61
N ALA A 142 -1.72 -4.85 -13.47
CA ALA A 142 -2.30 -5.03 -14.80
C ALA A 142 -3.78 -5.47 -14.79
N ARG A 143 -4.25 -6.03 -13.67
CA ARG A 143 -5.66 -6.45 -13.50
C ARG A 143 -6.51 -5.41 -12.76
N ARG A 144 -6.00 -4.20 -12.62
CA ARG A 144 -6.73 -3.09 -12.02
C ARG A 144 -8.01 -2.77 -12.79
N GLN A 145 -9.12 -2.72 -12.09
CA GLN A 145 -10.39 -2.19 -12.59
C GLN A 145 -10.48 -0.72 -12.17
N ARG A 146 -10.56 0.18 -13.16
CA ARG A 146 -10.74 1.61 -12.87
C ARG A 146 -12.11 1.85 -12.27
N LEU A 147 -12.16 2.72 -11.27
CA LEU A 147 -13.42 3.15 -10.66
C LEU A 147 -14.15 4.12 -11.58
N SER A 148 -15.43 3.87 -11.79
CA SER A 148 -16.33 4.93 -12.28
C SER A 148 -16.54 6.00 -11.21
N ALA A 149 -16.96 7.19 -11.62
CA ALA A 149 -17.28 8.25 -10.67
C ALA A 149 -18.37 7.86 -9.66
N ARG A 150 -19.31 6.99 -10.07
CA ARG A 150 -20.37 6.48 -9.18
C ARG A 150 -19.81 5.51 -8.13
N GLU A 151 -18.98 4.56 -8.54
CA GLU A 151 -18.35 3.60 -7.63
C GLU A 151 -17.43 4.30 -6.64
N ARG A 152 -16.62 5.25 -7.12
CA ARG A 152 -15.77 6.06 -6.27
C ARG A 152 -16.57 6.78 -5.20
N ARG A 153 -17.68 7.46 -5.57
CA ARG A 153 -18.55 8.13 -4.59
C ARG A 153 -19.15 7.16 -3.59
N LYS A 154 -19.58 5.97 -4.03
CA LYS A 154 -20.13 4.95 -3.15
C LYS A 154 -19.11 4.51 -2.10
N ILE A 155 -17.89 4.15 -2.51
CA ILE A 155 -16.83 3.74 -1.59
C ILE A 155 -16.49 4.84 -0.58
N LEU A 156 -16.39 6.11 -1.03
CA LEU A 156 -16.10 7.23 -0.14
C LEU A 156 -17.26 7.55 0.82
N ALA A 157 -18.48 7.29 0.43
CA ALA A 157 -19.65 7.45 1.33
C ALA A 157 -19.68 6.34 2.40
N GLU A 158 -19.31 5.11 2.04
CA GLU A 158 -19.18 3.99 3.00
C GLU A 158 -18.03 4.22 3.99
N ALA A 159 -17.01 4.97 3.60
CA ALA A 159 -15.83 5.32 4.42
C ALA A 159 -15.91 6.70 5.07
N SER A 160 -17.08 7.34 5.11
CA SER A 160 -17.25 8.75 5.54
C SER A 160 -16.65 9.03 6.92
N ASP A 161 -16.92 8.18 7.89
CA ASP A 161 -16.47 8.36 9.28
C ASP A 161 -14.94 8.30 9.41
N GLU A 162 -14.28 7.38 8.70
CA GLU A 162 -12.83 7.26 8.67
C GLU A 162 -12.19 8.48 7.99
N ILE A 163 -12.81 8.98 6.92
CA ILE A 163 -12.34 10.16 6.18
C ILE A 163 -12.51 11.43 7.01
N GLU A 164 -13.61 11.58 7.74
CA GLU A 164 -13.84 12.71 8.64
C GLU A 164 -12.86 12.70 9.81
N ALA A 165 -12.65 11.56 10.44
CA ALA A 165 -11.65 11.39 11.50
C ALA A 165 -10.24 11.76 11.01
N HIS A 166 -9.88 11.34 9.80
CA HIS A 166 -8.60 11.68 9.18
C HIS A 166 -8.44 13.20 8.95
N ARG A 167 -9.47 13.86 8.47
CA ARG A 167 -9.48 15.33 8.24
C ARG A 167 -9.35 16.09 9.55
N ALA A 168 -10.06 15.65 10.58
CA ALA A 168 -10.01 16.25 11.92
C ALA A 168 -8.61 16.08 12.56
N GLY A 169 -8.00 14.88 12.46
CA GLY A 169 -6.66 14.62 12.97
C GLY A 169 -5.53 15.31 12.18
N GLY A 170 -5.74 15.56 10.89
CA GLY A 170 -4.79 16.29 10.04
C GLY A 170 -4.80 17.81 10.25
N ALA A 171 -5.80 18.33 10.95
CA ALA A 171 -5.91 19.75 11.30
C ALA A 171 -5.13 20.15 12.57
N THR A 172 -4.50 19.21 13.29
CA THR A 172 -3.58 19.54 14.39
C THR A 172 -2.33 20.18 13.81
N LYS A 173 -2.28 21.50 13.97
CA LYS A 173 -1.20 22.43 13.62
C LYS A 173 0.17 21.88 14.04
N PRO A 174 1.24 22.07 13.23
CA PRO A 174 2.58 21.83 13.71
C PRO A 174 2.81 22.79 14.92
N GLY A 175 3.10 22.20 16.07
CA GLY A 175 3.45 22.95 17.27
C GLY A 175 4.66 23.83 16.99
N ASN A 176 4.57 25.02 17.49
CA ASN A 176 5.65 26.02 17.60
C ASN A 176 6.88 25.44 18.29
#